data_e46599691ede5dcb25a89ab06528f34b
#
_entry.id   e46599691ede5dcb25a89ab06528f34b
#
_cell.length_a   1.000
_cell.length_b   1.000
_cell.length_c   1.000
_cell.angle_alpha   90.00
_cell.angle_beta   90.00
_cell.angle_gamma   90.00
#
_symmetry.space_group_name_H-M   'P 1'
#
loop_
_entity.id
_entity.type
_entity.pdbx_description
1 polymer ?
#
loop_
_entity_poly.entity_id
_entity_poly.type
_entity_poly.pdbx_seq_one_letter_code
_entity_poly.pdbx_strand_id
1 'polypeptide(L)'
;MARTEKDKKMGCEYCNDSGFIVDENNQIKKCKCVLAQELKSFLKHYSRYEYNKKYASMNYFTDFVIDGYSDSSFGSLVKSLLSFVYLKSNDFKWKDLTGQDLVSVTFGEDETYAIQDLQEVDMLIIKLGRDSYNRSLGAWLLNLITRRKELDNITWIYIYPNTSTKIVDLYGSEFAAYIREKTNFRTSKL
;
A
#
# COMPACT_ATOMS: atom_id res chain seq x y z
N MET A 1 30.32 -34.43 -12.12
CA MET A 1 29.75 -33.62 -11.04
C MET A 1 28.25 -33.90 -11.00
N ALA A 2 27.78 -34.66 -10.03
CA ALA A 2 26.41 -35.08 -9.90
C ALA A 2 25.56 -33.90 -9.36
N ARG A 3 24.50 -33.52 -10.09
CA ARG A 3 23.48 -32.56 -9.63
C ARG A 3 22.75 -33.21 -8.45
N THR A 4 22.80 -32.54 -7.31
CA THR A 4 22.10 -32.95 -6.09
C THR A 4 20.60 -32.86 -6.28
N GLU A 5 19.88 -33.93 -5.95
CA GLU A 5 18.42 -34.14 -6.01
C GLU A 5 17.57 -33.21 -5.08
N LYS A 6 18.05 -32.01 -4.73
CA LYS A 6 17.40 -31.13 -3.74
C LYS A 6 16.40 -30.13 -4.29
N ASP A 7 16.13 -30.09 -5.59
CA ASP A 7 15.15 -29.17 -6.20
C ASP A 7 13.91 -29.85 -6.78
N LYS A 8 13.43 -30.93 -6.17
CA LYS A 8 12.03 -31.33 -6.39
C LYS A 8 11.16 -30.26 -5.73
N LYS A 9 10.66 -29.28 -6.52
CA LYS A 9 9.47 -28.49 -6.16
C LYS A 9 8.41 -29.52 -5.74
N MET A 10 8.08 -29.57 -4.45
CA MET A 10 6.95 -30.36 -4.00
C MET A 10 5.72 -29.75 -4.65
N GLY A 11 5.09 -30.50 -5.53
CA GLY A 11 3.87 -30.14 -6.21
C GLY A 11 2.77 -29.81 -5.19
N CYS A 12 1.78 -29.07 -5.59
CA CYS A 12 0.65 -28.77 -4.73
C CYS A 12 -0.25 -29.99 -4.60
N GLU A 13 -0.32 -30.58 -3.42
CA GLU A 13 -1.13 -31.78 -3.12
C GLU A 13 -2.64 -31.58 -3.36
N TYR A 14 -3.13 -30.33 -3.36
CA TYR A 14 -4.55 -30.01 -3.53
C TYR A 14 -5.01 -29.96 -4.99
N CYS A 15 -4.14 -29.57 -5.90
CA CYS A 15 -4.51 -29.40 -7.32
C CYS A 15 -3.59 -30.16 -8.27
N ASN A 16 -2.64 -30.94 -7.78
CA ASN A 16 -1.61 -31.62 -8.58
C ASN A 16 -0.97 -30.69 -9.63
N ASP A 17 -0.64 -29.47 -9.21
CA ASP A 17 -0.05 -28.39 -10.02
C ASP A 17 -0.92 -27.83 -11.16
N SER A 18 -2.20 -28.24 -11.26
CA SER A 18 -3.13 -27.69 -12.26
C SER A 18 -3.52 -26.23 -11.97
N GLY A 19 -3.34 -25.77 -10.72
CA GLY A 19 -3.74 -24.43 -10.27
C GLY A 19 -5.24 -24.29 -9.98
N PHE A 20 -6.06 -25.29 -10.26
CA PHE A 20 -7.52 -25.27 -10.09
C PHE A 20 -8.00 -26.46 -9.28
N ILE A 21 -9.09 -26.26 -8.56
CA ILE A 21 -9.81 -27.29 -7.82
C ILE A 21 -11.31 -27.21 -8.16
N VAL A 22 -11.99 -28.33 -8.07
CA VAL A 22 -13.46 -28.37 -8.17
C VAL A 22 -14.03 -28.38 -6.76
N ASP A 23 -14.94 -27.46 -6.46
CA ASP A 23 -15.60 -27.40 -5.16
C ASP A 23 -16.78 -28.38 -5.05
N GLU A 24 -17.41 -28.41 -3.87
CA GLU A 24 -18.55 -29.30 -3.56
C GLU A 24 -19.77 -29.04 -4.48
N ASN A 25 -19.84 -27.86 -5.11
CA ASN A 25 -20.89 -27.46 -6.05
C ASN A 25 -20.52 -27.69 -7.52
N ASN A 26 -19.46 -28.46 -7.80
CA ASN A 26 -18.90 -28.66 -9.14
C ASN A 26 -18.42 -27.39 -9.85
N GLN A 27 -18.10 -26.32 -9.09
CA GLN A 27 -17.55 -25.11 -9.65
C GLN A 27 -16.02 -25.14 -9.64
N ILE A 28 -15.41 -24.72 -10.73
CA ILE A 28 -13.95 -24.58 -10.85
C ILE A 28 -13.51 -23.33 -10.10
N LYS A 29 -12.61 -23.51 -9.14
CA LYS A 29 -12.00 -22.43 -8.34
C LYS A 29 -10.48 -22.49 -8.43
N LYS A 30 -9.84 -21.32 -8.26
CA LYS A 30 -8.38 -21.26 -8.13
C LYS A 30 -7.93 -21.99 -6.87
N CYS A 31 -6.90 -22.79 -6.99
CA CYS A 31 -6.29 -23.47 -5.85
C CYS A 31 -5.61 -22.45 -4.91
N LYS A 32 -5.53 -22.79 -3.62
CA LYS A 32 -4.84 -21.97 -2.60
C LYS A 32 -3.38 -21.69 -2.96
N CYS A 33 -2.69 -22.57 -3.67
CA CYS A 33 -1.31 -22.36 -4.09
C CYS A 33 -1.19 -21.23 -5.11
N VAL A 34 -2.13 -21.12 -6.07
CA VAL A 34 -2.17 -20.02 -7.05
C VAL A 34 -2.54 -18.72 -6.35
N LEU A 35 -3.57 -18.74 -5.52
CA LEU A 35 -3.97 -17.56 -4.74
C LEU A 35 -2.83 -17.02 -3.86
N ALA A 36 -2.07 -17.92 -3.22
CA ALA A 36 -0.91 -17.51 -2.42
C ALA A 36 0.20 -16.88 -3.26
N GLN A 37 0.44 -17.37 -4.47
CA GLN A 37 1.44 -16.83 -5.38
C GLN A 37 0.99 -15.47 -5.94
N GLU A 38 -0.26 -15.36 -6.36
CA GLU A 38 -0.85 -14.10 -6.83
C GLU A 38 -0.84 -13.05 -5.72
N LEU A 39 -1.26 -13.42 -4.49
CA LEU A 39 -1.21 -12.53 -3.34
C LEU A 39 0.22 -12.09 -3.03
N LYS A 40 1.21 -12.96 -3.13
CA LYS A 40 2.62 -12.60 -2.94
C LYS A 40 3.10 -11.59 -3.98
N SER A 41 2.65 -11.73 -5.24
CA SER A 41 2.94 -10.76 -6.30
C SER A 41 2.24 -9.43 -6.05
N PHE A 42 0.96 -9.48 -5.69
CA PHE A 42 0.16 -8.30 -5.34
C PHE A 42 0.75 -7.51 -4.16
N LEU A 43 1.33 -8.21 -3.18
CA LEU A 43 1.96 -7.63 -1.99
C LEU A 43 3.47 -7.43 -2.15
N LYS A 44 4.02 -7.38 -3.35
CA LYS A 44 5.47 -7.41 -3.61
C LYS A 44 6.30 -6.59 -2.61
N HIS A 45 5.93 -5.32 -2.37
CA HIS A 45 6.66 -4.40 -1.50
C HIS A 45 6.43 -4.65 0.00
N TYR A 46 5.34 -5.33 0.36
CA TYR A 46 4.93 -5.59 1.74
C TYR A 46 5.07 -7.05 2.16
N SER A 47 5.55 -7.93 1.29
CA SER A 47 5.67 -9.37 1.55
C SER A 47 6.54 -9.71 2.77
N ARG A 48 7.56 -8.89 3.06
CA ARG A 48 8.50 -9.06 4.18
C ARG A 48 7.90 -8.78 5.56
N TYR A 49 6.80 -8.02 5.64
CA TYR A 49 6.18 -7.65 6.90
C TYR A 49 5.29 -8.77 7.43
N GLU A 50 5.00 -8.73 8.73
CA GLU A 50 4.12 -9.71 9.36
C GLU A 50 2.64 -9.39 9.09
N TYR A 51 1.83 -10.43 8.94
CA TYR A 51 0.38 -10.30 8.89
C TYR A 51 -0.16 -10.17 10.32
N ASN A 52 -1.02 -9.16 10.55
CA ASN A 52 -1.67 -8.98 11.83
C ASN A 52 -3.20 -8.98 11.66
N LYS A 53 -3.84 -10.02 12.18
CA LYS A 53 -5.29 -10.23 12.08
C LYS A 53 -6.10 -9.06 12.68
N LYS A 54 -5.57 -8.38 13.71
CA LYS A 54 -6.21 -7.20 14.31
C LYS A 54 -6.40 -6.09 13.27
N TYR A 55 -5.43 -5.90 12.39
CA TYR A 55 -5.53 -4.89 11.34
C TYR A 55 -6.49 -5.29 10.21
N ALA A 56 -6.66 -6.57 9.93
CA ALA A 56 -7.56 -7.05 8.88
C ALA A 56 -9.05 -6.81 9.18
N SER A 57 -9.43 -6.58 10.44
CA SER A 57 -10.82 -6.36 10.86
C SER A 57 -11.23 -4.88 10.93
N MET A 58 -10.32 -3.95 10.66
CA MET A 58 -10.62 -2.51 10.69
C MET A 58 -11.34 -2.07 9.41
N ASN A 59 -12.12 -0.98 9.48
CA ASN A 59 -12.70 -0.38 8.28
C ASN A 59 -11.67 0.52 7.60
N TYR A 60 -11.11 0.06 6.49
CA TYR A 60 -10.00 0.70 5.80
C TYR A 60 -10.38 1.48 4.55
N PHE A 61 -11.66 1.54 4.23
CA PHE A 61 -12.15 2.24 3.04
C PHE A 61 -12.38 3.73 3.31
N THR A 62 -11.41 4.37 3.96
CA THR A 62 -11.41 5.81 4.23
C THR A 62 -9.99 6.35 4.11
N ASP A 63 -9.88 7.67 3.94
CA ASP A 63 -8.59 8.35 3.97
C ASP A 63 -7.98 8.32 5.38
N PHE A 64 -6.70 8.02 5.45
CA PHE A 64 -5.96 7.99 6.72
C PHE A 64 -4.66 8.78 6.64
N VAL A 65 -4.36 9.48 7.73
CA VAL A 65 -3.00 9.96 8.03
C VAL A 65 -2.46 9.17 9.21
N ILE A 66 -1.33 8.53 8.99
CA ILE A 66 -0.65 7.64 9.95
C ILE A 66 0.66 8.29 10.35
N ASP A 67 0.73 8.73 11.60
CA ASP A 67 1.92 9.37 12.19
C ASP A 67 2.41 8.58 13.39
N GLY A 68 3.73 8.53 13.58
CA GLY A 68 4.37 7.92 14.74
C GLY A 68 4.48 6.38 14.72
N TYR A 69 4.01 5.70 13.67
CA TYR A 69 4.25 4.27 13.49
C TYR A 69 5.68 4.00 13.06
N SER A 70 6.26 2.89 13.55
CA SER A 70 7.49 2.36 12.95
C SER A 70 7.21 1.84 11.54
N ASP A 71 8.25 1.77 10.70
CA ASP A 71 8.15 1.20 9.35
C ASP A 71 7.60 -0.24 9.38
N SER A 72 8.03 -1.03 10.38
CA SER A 72 7.54 -2.40 10.57
C SER A 72 6.04 -2.46 10.91
N SER A 73 5.57 -1.60 11.82
CA SER A 73 4.14 -1.54 12.20
C SER A 73 3.28 -1.07 11.05
N PHE A 74 3.73 -0.05 10.31
CA PHE A 74 3.06 0.43 9.11
C PHE A 74 3.02 -0.64 8.02
N GLY A 75 4.14 -1.30 7.75
CA GLY A 75 4.22 -2.38 6.77
C GLY A 75 3.29 -3.55 7.10
N SER A 76 3.18 -3.92 8.40
CA SER A 76 2.24 -4.96 8.85
C SER A 76 0.78 -4.53 8.68
N LEU A 77 0.46 -3.27 8.94
CA LEU A 77 -0.87 -2.69 8.73
C LEU A 77 -1.26 -2.78 7.26
N VAL A 78 -0.42 -2.27 6.36
CA VAL A 78 -0.67 -2.28 4.90
C VAL A 78 -0.79 -3.70 4.37
N LYS A 79 0.14 -4.60 4.74
CA LYS A 79 0.08 -6.01 4.35
C LYS A 79 -1.25 -6.65 4.74
N SER A 80 -1.69 -6.44 5.98
CA SER A 80 -2.90 -7.07 6.50
C SER A 80 -4.14 -6.57 5.77
N LEU A 81 -4.21 -5.25 5.51
CA LEU A 81 -5.28 -4.66 4.73
C LEU A 81 -5.31 -5.19 3.30
N LEU A 82 -4.20 -5.08 2.57
CA LEU A 82 -4.15 -5.47 1.17
C LEU A 82 -4.40 -6.96 0.98
N SER A 83 -3.97 -7.80 1.94
CA SER A 83 -4.33 -9.23 1.94
C SER A 83 -5.84 -9.44 2.02
N PHE A 84 -6.52 -8.70 2.88
CA PHE A 84 -7.96 -8.78 3.03
C PHE A 84 -8.71 -8.26 1.80
N VAL A 85 -8.25 -7.14 1.23
CA VAL A 85 -8.84 -6.56 0.02
C VAL A 85 -8.69 -7.52 -1.16
N TYR A 86 -7.50 -8.10 -1.35
CA TYR A 86 -7.24 -9.07 -2.42
C TYR A 86 -8.19 -10.28 -2.37
N LEU A 87 -8.48 -10.77 -1.17
CA LEU A 87 -9.41 -11.90 -1.00
C LEU A 87 -10.87 -11.55 -1.33
N LYS A 88 -11.22 -10.27 -1.31
CA LYS A 88 -12.58 -9.79 -1.63
C LYS A 88 -12.75 -9.33 -3.07
N SER A 89 -11.72 -8.73 -3.66
CA SER A 89 -11.76 -8.17 -5.00
C SER A 89 -10.39 -8.31 -5.66
N ASN A 90 -10.31 -9.03 -6.77
CA ASN A 90 -9.08 -9.20 -7.54
C ASN A 90 -8.76 -8.00 -8.43
N ASP A 91 -9.72 -7.09 -8.62
CA ASP A 91 -9.60 -5.92 -9.52
C ASP A 91 -9.11 -4.67 -8.79
N PHE A 92 -8.90 -4.75 -7.48
CA PHE A 92 -8.45 -3.62 -6.66
C PHE A 92 -7.05 -3.17 -7.05
N LYS A 93 -6.95 -1.93 -7.53
CA LYS A 93 -5.70 -1.30 -7.96
C LYS A 93 -5.14 -0.45 -6.83
N TRP A 94 -3.87 -0.63 -6.54
CA TRP A 94 -3.19 0.20 -5.54
C TRP A 94 -1.76 0.54 -5.97
N LYS A 95 -1.28 1.67 -5.47
CA LYS A 95 0.12 2.09 -5.62
C LYS A 95 0.66 2.59 -4.28
N ASP A 96 1.95 2.44 -4.06
CA ASP A 96 2.67 3.10 -2.98
C ASP A 96 3.83 3.92 -3.54
N LEU A 97 3.97 5.13 -3.05
CA LEU A 97 4.98 6.08 -3.47
C LEU A 97 5.65 6.73 -2.26
N THR A 98 6.94 6.91 -2.36
CA THR A 98 7.67 7.77 -1.45
C THR A 98 7.52 9.23 -1.87
N GLY A 99 7.81 10.17 -0.96
CA GLY A 99 7.86 11.57 -1.35
C GLY A 99 8.90 11.85 -2.44
N GLN A 100 9.98 11.07 -2.52
CA GLN A 100 10.98 11.18 -3.58
C GLN A 100 10.39 10.77 -4.95
N ASP A 101 9.62 9.67 -5.00
CA ASP A 101 8.92 9.26 -6.23
C ASP A 101 7.96 10.36 -6.69
N LEU A 102 7.23 10.98 -5.74
CA LEU A 102 6.31 12.08 -6.05
C LEU A 102 7.03 13.33 -6.56
N VAL A 103 8.19 13.67 -6.00
CA VAL A 103 9.02 14.78 -6.50
C VAL A 103 9.45 14.50 -7.94
N SER A 104 9.88 13.27 -8.24
CA SER A 104 10.28 12.86 -9.59
C SER A 104 9.12 12.96 -10.58
N VAL A 105 7.91 12.53 -10.19
CA VAL A 105 6.70 12.62 -11.02
C VAL A 105 6.26 14.07 -11.24
N THR A 106 6.35 14.90 -10.20
CA THR A 106 5.79 16.27 -10.24
C THR A 106 6.72 17.27 -10.93
N PHE A 107 8.03 17.10 -10.76
CA PHE A 107 9.04 18.05 -11.16
C PHE A 107 10.14 17.45 -12.06
N GLY A 108 10.11 16.15 -12.28
CA GLY A 108 11.04 15.43 -13.15
C GLY A 108 10.49 15.17 -14.54
N GLU A 109 11.33 14.64 -15.40
CA GLU A 109 10.97 14.16 -16.74
C GLU A 109 10.49 12.70 -16.75
N ASP A 110 10.29 12.10 -15.57
CA ASP A 110 9.96 10.69 -15.45
C ASP A 110 8.47 10.43 -15.73
N GLU A 111 8.18 9.92 -16.94
CA GLU A 111 6.83 9.54 -17.39
C GLU A 111 6.28 8.27 -16.70
N THR A 112 7.06 7.64 -15.81
CA THR A 112 6.74 6.32 -15.23
C THR A 112 5.42 6.30 -14.46
N TYR A 113 4.97 7.46 -13.97
CA TYR A 113 3.71 7.63 -13.28
C TYR A 113 2.92 8.80 -13.89
N ALA A 114 2.07 8.51 -14.85
CA ALA A 114 1.13 9.54 -15.28
C ALA A 114 0.30 10.01 -14.08
N ILE A 115 0.16 11.33 -13.90
CA ILE A 115 -0.63 11.92 -12.80
C ILE A 115 -2.06 11.33 -12.79
N GLN A 116 -2.60 11.08 -13.96
CA GLN A 116 -3.90 10.45 -14.12
C GLN A 116 -3.96 9.07 -13.47
N ASP A 117 -2.93 8.24 -13.63
CA ASP A 117 -2.85 6.93 -12.99
C ASP A 117 -2.88 7.01 -11.46
N LEU A 118 -2.29 8.07 -10.88
CA LEU A 118 -2.32 8.30 -9.43
C LEU A 118 -3.70 8.76 -8.94
N GLN A 119 -4.48 9.41 -9.79
CA GLN A 119 -5.85 9.81 -9.48
C GLN A 119 -6.82 8.63 -9.52
N GLU A 120 -6.61 7.69 -10.46
CA GLU A 120 -7.55 6.62 -10.79
C GLU A 120 -7.38 5.32 -9.99
N VAL A 121 -6.21 5.07 -9.37
CA VAL A 121 -6.06 3.86 -8.54
C VAL A 121 -7.00 3.90 -7.32
N ASP A 122 -7.59 2.76 -6.97
CA ASP A 122 -8.53 2.66 -5.84
C ASP A 122 -7.89 3.09 -4.51
N MET A 123 -6.60 2.77 -4.32
CA MET A 123 -5.85 3.14 -3.12
C MET A 123 -4.46 3.66 -3.47
N LEU A 124 -4.13 4.84 -2.96
CA LEU A 124 -2.79 5.41 -3.02
C LEU A 124 -2.19 5.52 -1.62
N ILE A 125 -1.00 4.97 -1.45
CA ILE A 125 -0.22 5.05 -0.22
C ILE A 125 0.95 6.00 -0.46
N ILE A 126 1.00 7.10 0.28
CA ILE A 126 2.04 8.13 0.20
C ILE A 126 2.91 8.05 1.45
N LYS A 127 4.21 7.85 1.28
CA LYS A 127 5.18 7.77 2.38
C LYS A 127 6.05 9.02 2.40
N LEU A 128 5.84 9.90 3.38
CA LEU A 128 6.52 11.19 3.49
C LEU A 128 7.65 11.15 4.52
N GLY A 129 8.85 11.48 4.08
CA GLY A 129 10.07 11.55 4.88
C GLY A 129 10.82 12.86 4.67
N ARG A 130 11.99 12.97 5.26
CA ARG A 130 12.85 14.16 5.12
C ARG A 130 13.50 14.26 3.74
N ASP A 131 13.67 13.13 3.07
CA ASP A 131 14.37 13.04 1.79
C ASP A 131 13.55 13.59 0.62
N SER A 132 12.28 13.91 0.86
CA SER A 132 11.34 14.46 -0.11
C SER A 132 11.08 15.97 0.11
N TYR A 133 12.08 16.70 0.55
CA TYR A 133 11.96 18.14 0.81
C TYR A 133 11.63 18.92 -0.46
N ASN A 134 10.37 19.37 -0.55
CA ASN A 134 9.94 20.34 -1.54
C ASN A 134 8.63 21.01 -1.08
N ARG A 135 8.66 22.30 -0.79
CA ARG A 135 7.48 23.06 -0.31
C ARG A 135 6.33 23.03 -1.33
N SER A 136 6.66 23.06 -2.61
CA SER A 136 5.65 23.03 -3.68
C SER A 136 4.93 21.67 -3.75
N LEU A 137 5.57 20.61 -3.25
CA LEU A 137 4.95 19.27 -3.19
C LEU A 137 3.72 19.26 -2.27
N GLY A 138 3.71 20.05 -1.19
CA GLY A 138 2.55 20.11 -0.28
C GLY A 138 1.27 20.60 -0.97
N ALA A 139 1.36 21.68 -1.73
CA ALA A 139 0.21 22.19 -2.50
C ALA A 139 -0.24 21.21 -3.57
N TRP A 140 0.72 20.58 -4.27
CA TRP A 140 0.43 19.55 -5.25
C TRP A 140 -0.27 18.33 -4.63
N LEU A 141 0.20 17.87 -3.47
CA LEU A 141 -0.42 16.77 -2.72
C LEU A 141 -1.86 17.09 -2.33
N LEU A 142 -2.14 18.30 -1.86
CA LEU A 142 -3.51 18.73 -1.54
C LEU A 142 -4.42 18.66 -2.76
N ASN A 143 -3.95 19.11 -3.92
CA ASN A 143 -4.71 19.00 -5.17
C ASN A 143 -4.97 17.54 -5.55
N LEU A 144 -3.94 16.68 -5.49
CA LEU A 144 -4.09 15.25 -5.77
C LEU A 144 -5.12 14.59 -4.84
N ILE A 145 -5.01 14.82 -3.52
CA ILE A 145 -5.91 14.26 -2.52
C ILE A 145 -7.35 14.72 -2.75
N THR A 146 -7.54 16.01 -3.06
CA THR A 146 -8.87 16.57 -3.36
C THR A 146 -9.49 15.88 -4.56
N ARG A 147 -8.74 15.72 -5.66
CA ARG A 147 -9.21 15.02 -6.85
C ARG A 147 -9.54 13.57 -6.58
N ARG A 148 -8.71 12.87 -5.84
CA ARG A 148 -8.96 11.47 -5.48
C ARG A 148 -10.22 11.32 -4.62
N LYS A 149 -10.47 12.27 -3.72
CA LYS A 149 -11.69 12.30 -2.92
C LYS A 149 -12.95 12.54 -3.77
N GLU A 150 -12.88 13.38 -4.81
CA GLU A 150 -13.96 13.57 -5.78
C GLU A 150 -14.30 12.28 -6.55
N LEU A 151 -13.34 11.38 -6.68
CA LEU A 151 -13.47 10.06 -7.35
C LEU A 151 -13.77 8.92 -6.37
N ASP A 152 -14.02 9.21 -5.08
CA ASP A 152 -14.19 8.22 -4.00
C ASP A 152 -13.00 7.26 -3.82
N ASN A 153 -11.79 7.66 -4.27
CA ASN A 153 -10.57 6.88 -4.18
C ASN A 153 -9.83 7.12 -2.86
N ILE A 154 -9.33 6.07 -2.26
CA ILE A 154 -8.71 6.07 -0.93
C ILE A 154 -7.28 6.60 -0.98
N THR A 155 -6.93 7.48 -0.06
CA THR A 155 -5.56 7.99 0.11
C THR A 155 -5.07 7.77 1.54
N TRP A 156 -3.94 7.08 1.66
CA TRP A 156 -3.23 6.90 2.92
C TRP A 156 -1.93 7.67 2.90
N ILE A 157 -1.70 8.46 3.95
CA ILE A 157 -0.47 9.23 4.12
C ILE A 157 0.25 8.69 5.35
N TYR A 158 1.41 8.10 5.14
CA TYR A 158 2.30 7.67 6.19
C TYR A 158 3.41 8.68 6.37
N ILE A 159 3.58 9.16 7.60
CA ILE A 159 4.64 10.12 7.97
C ILE A 159 5.70 9.36 8.75
N TYR A 160 6.91 9.34 8.21
CA TYR A 160 8.03 8.70 8.88
C TYR A 160 8.30 9.33 10.25
N PRO A 161 8.71 8.54 11.26
CA PRO A 161 9.08 9.05 12.57
C PRO A 161 10.05 10.23 12.48
N ASN A 162 9.85 11.25 13.32
CA ASN A 162 10.62 12.51 13.35
C ASN A 162 10.42 13.46 12.14
N THR A 163 9.49 13.16 11.24
CA THR A 163 9.14 14.09 10.14
C THR A 163 7.99 15.01 10.54
N SER A 164 7.04 14.56 11.34
CA SER A 164 5.83 15.27 11.74
C SER A 164 6.12 16.63 12.40
N THR A 165 7.19 16.75 13.19
CA THR A 165 7.61 18.02 13.83
C THR A 165 8.10 19.08 12.83
N LYS A 166 8.47 18.66 11.62
CA LYS A 166 9.03 19.52 10.57
C LYS A 166 8.12 19.62 9.34
N ILE A 167 6.90 19.10 9.43
CA ILE A 167 6.01 18.98 8.26
C ILE A 167 5.67 20.34 7.65
N VAL A 168 5.58 21.40 8.47
CA VAL A 168 5.38 22.79 7.99
C VAL A 168 6.56 23.26 7.15
N ASP A 169 7.78 23.01 7.63
CA ASP A 169 8.99 23.43 6.93
C ASP A 169 9.20 22.66 5.63
N LEU A 170 8.82 21.37 5.62
CA LEU A 170 9.05 20.46 4.51
C LEU A 170 7.98 20.59 3.42
N TYR A 171 6.71 20.76 3.79
CA TYR A 171 5.57 20.66 2.86
C TYR A 171 4.62 21.87 2.90
N GLY A 172 4.92 22.88 3.73
CA GLY A 172 4.12 24.08 3.84
C GLY A 172 3.00 24.00 4.88
N SER A 173 2.48 25.17 5.24
CA SER A 173 1.50 25.31 6.34
C SER A 173 0.14 24.71 6.01
N GLU A 174 -0.34 24.83 4.78
CA GLU A 174 -1.65 24.32 4.35
C GLU A 174 -1.70 22.80 4.41
N PHE A 175 -0.69 22.14 3.85
CA PHE A 175 -0.59 20.68 3.94
C PHE A 175 -0.41 20.20 5.38
N ALA A 176 0.37 20.91 6.19
CA ALA A 176 0.53 20.60 7.60
C ALA A 176 -0.80 20.74 8.39
N ALA A 177 -1.63 21.74 8.04
CA ALA A 177 -2.97 21.89 8.64
C ALA A 177 -3.88 20.70 8.27
N TYR A 178 -3.89 20.31 6.99
CA TYR A 178 -4.62 19.13 6.53
C TYR A 178 -4.19 17.87 7.29
N ILE A 179 -2.88 17.61 7.41
CA ILE A 179 -2.35 16.46 8.14
C ILE A 179 -2.82 16.46 9.60
N ARG A 180 -2.77 17.60 10.30
CA ARG A 180 -3.21 17.71 11.70
C ARG A 180 -4.70 17.43 11.89
N GLU A 181 -5.52 17.90 10.97
CA GLU A 181 -6.96 17.66 10.99
C GLU A 181 -7.29 16.17 10.77
N LYS A 182 -6.59 15.52 9.83
CA LYS A 182 -6.87 14.15 9.38
C LYS A 182 -6.07 13.07 10.11
N THR A 183 -5.19 13.42 11.07
CA THR A 183 -4.41 12.41 11.79
C THR A 183 -5.33 11.56 12.68
N ASN A 184 -5.71 10.41 12.17
CA ASN A 184 -6.60 9.45 12.84
C ASN A 184 -5.88 8.42 13.71
N PHE A 185 -4.56 8.22 13.48
CA PHE A 185 -3.71 7.30 14.22
C PHE A 185 -2.52 8.03 14.80
N ARG A 186 -2.71 8.67 15.95
CA ARG A 186 -1.56 8.95 16.81
C ARG A 186 -1.28 7.67 17.58
N THR A 187 -0.03 7.24 17.61
CA THR A 187 0.42 6.26 18.59
C THR A 187 0.15 6.83 19.97
N SER A 188 -1.03 6.52 20.55
CA SER A 188 -1.09 6.44 21.99
C SER A 188 -0.05 5.39 22.36
N LYS A 189 0.94 5.79 23.15
CA LYS A 189 1.96 4.90 23.69
C LYS A 189 1.32 3.57 24.08
N LEU A 190 1.63 2.53 23.31
CA LEU A 190 1.51 1.15 23.73
C LEU A 190 2.73 0.82 24.55
#